data_cb867dc2c79c2a81f7805508cfe457a0
#
_entry.id   cb867dc2c79c2a81f7805508cfe457a0
#
_cell.length_a   1.000
_cell.length_b   1.000
_cell.length_c   1.000
_cell.angle_alpha   90.00
_cell.angle_beta   90.00
_cell.angle_gamma   90.00
#
_symmetry.space_group_name_H-M   'P 1'
#
loop_
_entity.id
_entity.type
_entity.pdbx_description
1 polymer ?
#
loop_
_entity_poly.entity_id
_entity_poly.type
_entity_poly.pdbx_seq_one_letter_code
_entity_poly.pdbx_strand_id
1 'polypeptide(L)'
;AVVIAGAGSGKTETMAARVIYLVANGFARPDQILGLTFTRKAAGELAIRIRTRLRQLRAAKLIPEDTPLEVAVTTYHSYAARLLSEHSIRFGIDADIQPMGDAAMWQLANDIVRNWEDASYSNESAVGTVVEDLLGLTKLMLEHQVSPEEIAAADNEVLEQLAQMSGATNPEVRKVAKVLSQRTALLPMVERFIQRRQESGQLSFDDQMSLAADISVKFSDIGEIERAKYSVVLLDE
;
A
#
# COMPACT_ATOMS: atom_id res chain seq x y z
N ALA A 1 0.52 0.66 -21.86
CA ALA A 1 0.35 -0.72 -22.35
C ALA A 1 0.39 -1.69 -21.15
N VAL A 2 -0.43 -2.72 -21.17
CA VAL A 2 -0.45 -3.80 -20.17
C VAL A 2 0.10 -5.06 -20.82
N VAL A 3 0.99 -5.78 -20.12
CA VAL A 3 1.55 -7.07 -20.56
C VAL A 3 1.15 -8.12 -19.54
N ILE A 4 0.33 -9.07 -19.93
CA ILE A 4 -0.10 -10.18 -19.07
C ILE A 4 0.69 -11.42 -19.46
N ALA A 5 1.44 -11.98 -18.50
CA ALA A 5 2.29 -13.12 -18.73
C ALA A 5 2.49 -13.94 -17.44
N GLY A 6 2.60 -15.25 -17.55
CA GLY A 6 2.80 -16.17 -16.43
C GLY A 6 4.15 -16.00 -15.72
N ALA A 7 4.32 -16.64 -14.58
CA ALA A 7 5.60 -16.68 -13.89
C ALA A 7 6.69 -17.30 -14.78
N GLY A 8 7.90 -16.73 -14.76
CA GLY A 8 9.02 -17.22 -15.57
C GLY A 8 8.97 -16.87 -17.07
N SER A 9 7.93 -16.20 -17.57
CA SER A 9 7.75 -15.85 -18.99
C SER A 9 8.65 -14.70 -19.50
N GLY A 10 9.47 -14.12 -18.64
CA GLY A 10 10.38 -13.02 -19.01
C GLY A 10 9.80 -11.62 -18.86
N LYS A 11 8.79 -11.39 -17.99
CA LYS A 11 8.21 -10.05 -17.73
C LYS A 11 9.29 -8.99 -17.44
N THR A 12 10.18 -9.27 -16.49
CA THR A 12 11.30 -8.37 -16.12
C THR A 12 12.27 -8.13 -17.30
N GLU A 13 12.44 -9.13 -18.16
CA GLU A 13 13.23 -8.99 -19.39
C GLU A 13 12.57 -8.02 -20.38
N THR A 14 11.25 -8.14 -20.53
CA THR A 14 10.46 -7.23 -21.36
C THR A 14 10.51 -5.79 -20.84
N MET A 15 10.47 -5.58 -19.52
CA MET A 15 10.64 -4.26 -18.91
C MET A 15 12.00 -3.66 -19.23
N ALA A 16 13.08 -4.44 -19.04
CA ALA A 16 14.43 -3.99 -19.37
C ALA A 16 14.55 -3.64 -20.87
N ALA A 17 14.03 -4.50 -21.75
CA ALA A 17 14.01 -4.24 -23.19
C ALA A 17 13.23 -2.97 -23.56
N ARG A 18 12.09 -2.71 -22.86
CA ARG A 18 11.31 -1.48 -23.07
C ARG A 18 12.10 -0.23 -22.68
N VAL A 19 12.81 -0.25 -21.54
CA VAL A 19 13.71 0.86 -21.14
C VAL A 19 14.75 1.13 -22.23
N ILE A 20 15.42 0.07 -22.68
CA ILE A 20 16.46 0.18 -23.71
C ILE A 20 15.90 0.76 -25.01
N TYR A 21 14.72 0.30 -25.43
CA TYR A 21 14.03 0.83 -26.60
C TYR A 21 13.75 2.33 -26.47
N LEU A 22 13.23 2.78 -25.33
CA LEU A 22 12.89 4.17 -25.09
C LEU A 22 14.12 5.08 -25.12
N VAL A 23 15.21 4.63 -24.49
CA VAL A 23 16.46 5.38 -24.45
C VAL A 23 17.15 5.41 -25.81
N ALA A 24 17.25 4.27 -26.50
CA ALA A 24 17.91 4.18 -27.80
C ALA A 24 17.22 5.01 -28.90
N ASN A 25 15.92 5.20 -28.80
CA ASN A 25 15.14 6.02 -29.75
C ASN A 25 14.94 7.48 -29.26
N GLY A 26 15.55 7.88 -28.15
CA GLY A 26 15.46 9.24 -27.65
C GLY A 26 14.08 9.64 -27.09
N PHE A 27 13.19 8.68 -26.80
CA PHE A 27 11.86 8.96 -26.24
C PHE A 27 11.91 9.36 -24.77
N ALA A 28 12.90 8.90 -24.02
CA ALA A 28 13.15 9.28 -22.63
C ALA A 28 14.62 9.14 -22.29
N ARG A 29 15.09 9.97 -21.36
CA ARG A 29 16.41 9.81 -20.75
C ARG A 29 16.33 8.80 -19.62
N PRO A 30 17.42 8.07 -19.31
CA PRO A 30 17.41 7.09 -18.20
C PRO A 30 16.98 7.68 -16.86
N ASP A 31 17.39 8.90 -16.54
CA ASP A 31 17.03 9.62 -15.32
C ASP A 31 15.55 10.05 -15.24
N GLN A 32 14.81 9.96 -16.34
CA GLN A 32 13.38 10.25 -16.44
C GLN A 32 12.52 8.97 -16.41
N ILE A 33 13.10 7.81 -16.17
CA ILE A 33 12.40 6.53 -16.13
C ILE A 33 12.38 6.00 -14.70
N LEU A 34 11.20 5.66 -14.22
CA LEU A 34 10.98 5.00 -12.94
C LEU A 34 10.50 3.56 -13.14
N GLY A 35 11.19 2.60 -12.56
CA GLY A 35 10.76 1.21 -12.46
C GLY A 35 10.31 0.88 -11.03
N LEU A 36 9.10 0.37 -10.88
CA LEU A 36 8.58 -0.08 -9.60
C LEU A 36 8.40 -1.60 -9.62
N THR A 37 8.92 -2.27 -8.59
CA THR A 37 8.83 -3.73 -8.44
C THR A 37 8.34 -4.08 -7.02
N PHE A 38 7.94 -5.33 -6.82
CA PHE A 38 7.44 -5.75 -5.53
C PHE A 38 8.56 -6.01 -4.50
N THR A 39 9.70 -6.55 -4.94
CA THR A 39 10.79 -6.93 -4.04
C THR A 39 12.09 -6.16 -4.29
N ARG A 40 12.86 -5.92 -3.22
CA ARG A 40 14.20 -5.29 -3.32
C ARG A 40 15.13 -6.09 -4.23
N LYS A 41 15.02 -7.43 -4.20
CA LYS A 41 15.81 -8.30 -5.06
C LYS A 41 15.48 -8.07 -6.53
N ALA A 42 14.19 -8.07 -6.90
CA ALA A 42 13.74 -7.81 -8.27
C ALA A 42 14.16 -6.41 -8.74
N ALA A 43 14.04 -5.39 -7.89
CA ALA A 43 14.50 -4.04 -8.19
C ALA A 43 16.00 -4.00 -8.51
N GLY A 44 16.83 -4.65 -7.67
CA GLY A 44 18.28 -4.72 -7.89
C GLY A 44 18.65 -5.47 -9.17
N GLU A 45 18.01 -6.61 -9.44
CA GLU A 45 18.25 -7.40 -10.66
C GLU A 45 17.85 -6.60 -11.92
N LEU A 46 16.70 -5.92 -11.91
CA LEU A 46 16.25 -5.09 -13.02
C LEU A 46 17.21 -3.92 -13.26
N ALA A 47 17.63 -3.21 -12.20
CA ALA A 47 18.56 -2.09 -12.29
C ALA A 47 19.92 -2.52 -12.90
N ILE A 48 20.48 -3.66 -12.43
CA ILE A 48 21.74 -4.20 -12.97
C ILE A 48 21.58 -4.54 -14.46
N ARG A 49 20.50 -5.19 -14.82
CA ARG A 49 20.20 -5.59 -16.20
C ARG A 49 20.09 -4.39 -17.14
N ILE A 50 19.33 -3.36 -16.73
CA ILE A 50 19.20 -2.12 -17.50
C ILE A 50 20.56 -1.44 -17.64
N ARG A 51 21.30 -1.25 -16.56
CA ARG A 51 22.62 -0.62 -16.56
C ARG A 51 23.59 -1.34 -17.50
N THR A 52 23.62 -2.66 -17.46
CA THR A 52 24.48 -3.46 -18.34
C THR A 52 24.17 -3.21 -19.82
N ARG A 53 22.91 -3.19 -20.18
CA ARG A 53 22.47 -2.94 -21.56
C ARG A 53 22.70 -1.51 -22.01
N LEU A 54 22.48 -0.51 -21.15
CA LEU A 54 22.80 0.87 -21.45
C LEU A 54 24.30 1.07 -21.71
N ARG A 55 25.17 0.36 -20.96
CA ARG A 55 26.62 0.33 -21.23
C ARG A 55 26.93 -0.24 -22.61
N GLN A 56 26.24 -1.31 -23.03
CA GLN A 56 26.39 -1.89 -24.36
C GLN A 56 25.97 -0.93 -25.47
N LEU A 57 24.83 -0.23 -25.29
CA LEU A 57 24.38 0.80 -26.24
C LEU A 57 25.41 1.94 -26.37
N ARG A 58 25.96 2.40 -25.24
CA ARG A 58 26.99 3.44 -25.25
C ARG A 58 28.26 2.96 -25.96
N ALA A 59 28.73 1.75 -25.66
CA ALA A 59 29.90 1.16 -26.31
C ALA A 59 29.71 1.00 -27.85
N ALA A 60 28.48 0.71 -28.26
CA ALA A 60 28.08 0.64 -29.67
C ALA A 60 27.82 2.04 -30.32
N LYS A 61 28.01 3.14 -29.58
CA LYS A 61 27.73 4.52 -30.01
C LYS A 61 26.27 4.76 -30.45
N LEU A 62 25.35 3.99 -29.92
CA LEU A 62 23.91 4.10 -30.18
C LEU A 62 23.21 5.12 -29.27
N ILE A 63 23.88 5.57 -28.23
CA ILE A 63 23.45 6.67 -27.35
C ILE A 63 24.65 7.59 -27.08
N PRO A 64 24.43 8.89 -26.76
CA PRO A 64 25.48 9.83 -26.41
C PRO A 64 26.33 9.37 -25.22
N GLU A 65 27.59 9.76 -25.19
CA GLU A 65 28.55 9.39 -24.12
C GLU A 65 28.15 9.97 -22.77
N ASP A 66 27.53 11.14 -22.73
CA ASP A 66 27.03 11.84 -21.54
C ASP A 66 25.67 11.31 -21.02
N THR A 67 25.04 10.35 -21.73
CA THR A 67 23.79 9.77 -21.32
C THR A 67 23.94 9.08 -19.94
N PRO A 68 23.12 9.39 -18.92
CA PRO A 68 23.12 8.66 -17.66
C PRO A 68 22.94 7.14 -17.86
N LEU A 69 23.61 6.32 -17.07
CA LEU A 69 23.49 4.86 -17.18
C LEU A 69 22.61 4.27 -16.05
N GLU A 70 22.02 5.13 -15.24
CA GLU A 70 21.20 4.73 -14.12
C GLU A 70 19.75 5.13 -14.34
N VAL A 71 18.89 4.16 -14.13
CA VAL A 71 17.43 4.32 -14.10
C VAL A 71 16.99 4.17 -12.65
N ALA A 72 16.05 4.97 -12.21
CA ALA A 72 15.46 4.82 -10.89
C ALA A 72 14.64 3.52 -10.86
N VAL A 73 15.12 2.50 -10.14
CA VAL A 73 14.39 1.25 -9.93
C VAL A 73 14.30 1.00 -8.43
N THR A 74 13.09 0.88 -7.93
CA THR A 74 12.82 0.72 -6.50
C THR A 74 11.58 -0.13 -6.24
N THR A 75 11.29 -0.45 -4.98
CA THR A 75 10.02 -1.08 -4.63
C THR A 75 8.92 -0.05 -4.43
N TYR A 76 7.65 -0.46 -4.56
CA TYR A 76 6.49 0.41 -4.26
C TYR A 76 6.60 1.05 -2.88
N HIS A 77 6.90 0.25 -1.85
CA HIS A 77 7.06 0.76 -0.47
C HIS A 77 8.22 1.75 -0.32
N SER A 78 9.36 1.48 -0.95
CA SER A 78 10.49 2.42 -0.89
C SER A 78 10.20 3.72 -1.62
N TYR A 79 9.42 3.67 -2.70
CA TYR A 79 8.96 4.85 -3.42
C TYR A 79 7.98 5.67 -2.57
N ALA A 80 7.00 5.01 -1.95
CA ALA A 80 6.05 5.65 -1.04
C ALA A 80 6.76 6.31 0.16
N ALA A 81 7.69 5.60 0.80
CA ALA A 81 8.49 6.13 1.91
C ALA A 81 9.30 7.36 1.50
N ARG A 82 9.90 7.35 0.30
CA ARG A 82 10.61 8.51 -0.25
C ARG A 82 9.67 9.71 -0.45
N LEU A 83 8.51 9.46 -1.06
CA LEU A 83 7.50 10.50 -1.31
C LEU A 83 7.05 11.15 0.00
N LEU A 84 6.76 10.34 1.02
CA LEU A 84 6.40 10.82 2.35
C LEU A 84 7.53 11.64 2.99
N SER A 85 8.77 11.17 2.93
CA SER A 85 9.93 11.86 3.50
C SER A 85 10.20 13.20 2.79
N GLU A 86 10.15 13.24 1.45
CA GLU A 86 10.37 14.46 0.66
C GLU A 86 9.30 15.54 0.96
N HIS A 87 8.09 15.13 1.36
CA HIS A 87 6.96 16.03 1.60
C HIS A 87 6.49 16.08 3.07
N SER A 88 7.20 15.43 4.00
CA SER A 88 6.83 15.23 5.41
C SER A 88 6.37 16.51 6.11
N ILE A 89 7.09 17.62 5.94
CA ILE A 89 6.79 18.93 6.57
C ILE A 89 5.39 19.43 6.17
N ARG A 90 4.94 19.19 4.94
CA ARG A 90 3.62 19.63 4.46
C ARG A 90 2.46 18.91 5.16
N PHE A 91 2.73 17.76 5.74
CA PHE A 91 1.72 16.88 6.36
C PHE A 91 1.80 16.86 7.87
N GLY A 92 2.77 17.58 8.46
CA GLY A 92 3.03 17.53 9.90
C GLY A 92 3.49 16.14 10.36
N ILE A 93 4.11 15.39 9.44
CA ILE A 93 4.62 14.04 9.68
C ILE A 93 6.13 14.16 9.95
N ASP A 94 6.65 13.39 10.90
CA ASP A 94 8.09 13.32 11.14
C ASP A 94 8.78 12.67 9.92
N ALA A 95 9.86 13.27 9.45
CA ALA A 95 10.65 12.72 8.33
C ALA A 95 11.31 11.37 8.67
N ASP A 96 11.59 11.13 9.95
CA ASP A 96 12.23 9.92 10.47
C ASP A 96 11.24 8.85 10.96
N ILE A 97 10.08 8.73 10.31
CA ILE A 97 9.09 7.71 10.66
C ILE A 97 9.72 6.33 10.55
N GLN A 98 9.85 5.67 11.69
CA GLN A 98 10.25 4.27 11.75
C GLN A 98 9.01 3.38 11.54
N PRO A 99 9.06 2.43 10.57
CA PRO A 99 7.94 1.54 10.38
C PRO A 99 7.73 0.67 11.63
N MET A 100 6.49 0.64 12.12
CA MET A 100 6.09 -0.25 13.20
C MET A 100 6.11 -1.70 12.70
N GLY A 101 6.91 -2.54 13.32
CA GLY A 101 6.95 -3.98 12.99
C GLY A 101 5.74 -4.74 13.53
N ASP A 102 5.46 -5.92 12.97
CA ASP A 102 4.31 -6.77 13.30
C ASP A 102 4.18 -7.06 14.81
N ALA A 103 5.29 -7.30 15.49
CA ALA A 103 5.28 -7.55 16.93
C ALA A 103 4.80 -6.34 17.73
N ALA A 104 5.21 -5.13 17.35
CA ALA A 104 4.79 -3.89 18.01
C ALA A 104 3.31 -3.58 17.71
N MET A 105 2.86 -3.83 16.48
CA MET A 105 1.44 -3.73 16.11
C MET A 105 0.58 -4.70 16.93
N TRP A 106 1.03 -5.94 17.05
CA TRP A 106 0.34 -6.94 17.84
C TRP A 106 0.26 -6.55 19.34
N GLN A 107 1.36 -6.05 19.91
CA GLN A 107 1.38 -5.58 21.30
C GLN A 107 0.42 -4.42 21.52
N LEU A 108 0.42 -3.41 20.65
CA LEU A 108 -0.48 -2.28 20.75
C LEU A 108 -1.95 -2.71 20.64
N ALA A 109 -2.28 -3.58 19.69
CA ALA A 109 -3.63 -4.13 19.54
C ALA A 109 -4.05 -4.94 20.77
N ASN A 110 -3.15 -5.79 21.30
CA ASN A 110 -3.40 -6.58 22.51
C ASN A 110 -3.65 -5.69 23.74
N ASP A 111 -2.91 -4.58 23.88
CA ASP A 111 -3.11 -3.63 24.97
C ASP A 111 -4.48 -2.94 24.88
N ILE A 112 -4.91 -2.57 23.67
CA ILE A 112 -6.22 -1.98 23.43
C ILE A 112 -7.33 -2.98 23.78
N VAL A 113 -7.25 -4.21 23.25
CA VAL A 113 -8.26 -5.25 23.49
C VAL A 113 -8.37 -5.61 24.98
N ARG A 114 -7.24 -5.72 25.67
CA ARG A 114 -7.24 -6.08 27.12
C ARG A 114 -7.78 -4.98 28.02
N ASN A 115 -7.59 -3.72 27.66
CA ASN A 115 -8.03 -2.57 28.44
C ASN A 115 -9.31 -1.94 27.88
N TRP A 116 -10.05 -2.67 27.04
CA TRP A 116 -11.31 -2.19 26.48
C TRP A 116 -12.43 -2.31 27.50
N GLU A 117 -12.94 -1.18 27.96
CA GLU A 117 -13.94 -1.13 29.04
C GLU A 117 -15.38 -0.99 28.53
N ASP A 118 -15.57 -0.84 27.20
CA ASP A 118 -16.89 -0.66 26.63
C ASP A 118 -17.69 -1.97 26.63
N ALA A 119 -18.78 -1.99 27.37
CA ALA A 119 -19.68 -3.13 27.49
C ALA A 119 -20.44 -3.46 26.19
N SER A 120 -20.41 -2.59 25.17
CA SER A 120 -21.01 -2.86 23.86
C SER A 120 -20.32 -3.97 23.11
N TYR A 121 -19.03 -4.22 23.43
CA TYR A 121 -18.27 -5.33 22.88
C TYR A 121 -18.24 -6.50 23.86
N SER A 122 -19.18 -7.42 23.74
CA SER A 122 -19.16 -8.71 24.43
C SER A 122 -18.75 -9.81 23.44
N ASN A 123 -17.48 -10.16 23.41
CA ASN A 123 -17.03 -11.30 22.61
C ASN A 123 -16.60 -12.44 23.52
N GLU A 124 -17.19 -13.61 23.32
CA GLU A 124 -16.79 -14.87 23.96
C GLU A 124 -15.45 -15.40 23.41
N SER A 125 -14.88 -14.73 22.41
CA SER A 125 -13.63 -15.12 21.74
C SER A 125 -12.42 -14.84 22.63
N ALA A 126 -11.37 -15.64 22.46
CA ALA A 126 -10.10 -15.41 23.12
C ALA A 126 -9.49 -14.07 22.69
N VAL A 127 -8.82 -13.38 23.60
CA VAL A 127 -8.15 -12.08 23.33
C VAL A 127 -7.30 -12.12 22.05
N GLY A 128 -6.54 -13.21 21.84
CA GLY A 128 -5.72 -13.36 20.63
C GLY A 128 -6.52 -13.32 19.33
N THR A 129 -7.69 -13.95 19.29
CA THR A 129 -8.58 -13.91 18.11
C THR A 129 -9.09 -12.49 17.84
N VAL A 130 -9.48 -11.77 18.90
CA VAL A 130 -9.92 -10.37 18.76
C VAL A 130 -8.80 -9.48 18.24
N VAL A 131 -7.57 -9.70 18.70
CA VAL A 131 -6.38 -8.98 18.21
C VAL A 131 -6.14 -9.26 16.72
N GLU A 132 -6.24 -10.52 16.28
CA GLU A 132 -6.10 -10.90 14.88
C GLU A 132 -7.20 -10.27 14.02
N ASP A 133 -8.45 -10.29 14.48
CA ASP A 133 -9.59 -9.68 13.79
C ASP A 133 -9.42 -8.15 13.69
N LEU A 134 -8.96 -7.49 14.76
CA LEU A 134 -8.67 -6.04 14.77
C LEU A 134 -7.60 -5.68 13.75
N LEU A 135 -6.47 -6.38 13.78
CA LEU A 135 -5.36 -6.14 12.85
C LEU A 135 -5.76 -6.44 11.40
N GLY A 136 -6.47 -7.55 11.18
CA GLY A 136 -6.98 -7.94 9.87
C GLY A 136 -7.96 -6.92 9.29
N LEU A 137 -8.92 -6.46 10.09
CA LEU A 137 -9.89 -5.44 9.67
C LEU A 137 -9.19 -4.12 9.37
N THR A 138 -8.28 -3.66 10.25
CA THR A 138 -7.51 -2.43 10.02
C THR A 138 -6.73 -2.50 8.70
N LYS A 139 -6.08 -3.62 8.43
CA LYS A 139 -5.33 -3.83 7.19
C LYS A 139 -6.23 -3.72 5.96
N LEU A 140 -7.36 -4.43 5.94
CA LEU A 140 -8.31 -4.39 4.82
C LEU A 140 -8.88 -2.99 4.59
N MET A 141 -9.18 -2.26 5.68
CA MET A 141 -9.64 -0.86 5.59
C MET A 141 -8.62 0.03 4.90
N LEU A 142 -7.34 -0.10 5.24
CA LEU A 142 -6.26 0.66 4.61
C LEU A 142 -6.05 0.27 3.15
N GLU A 143 -6.04 -1.03 2.84
CA GLU A 143 -5.90 -1.54 1.47
C GLU A 143 -7.02 -1.06 0.54
N HIS A 144 -8.25 -0.97 1.05
CA HIS A 144 -9.43 -0.55 0.28
C HIS A 144 -9.77 0.93 0.45
N GLN A 145 -9.03 1.68 1.25
CA GLN A 145 -9.27 3.10 1.55
C GLN A 145 -10.72 3.37 2.04
N VAL A 146 -11.20 2.49 2.93
CA VAL A 146 -12.56 2.55 3.49
C VAL A 146 -12.50 3.00 4.95
N SER A 147 -13.36 3.94 5.33
CA SER A 147 -13.43 4.43 6.71
C SER A 147 -14.27 3.51 7.62
N PRO A 148 -14.08 3.60 8.96
CA PRO A 148 -14.93 2.89 9.92
C PRO A 148 -16.42 3.23 9.75
N GLU A 149 -16.74 4.50 9.47
CA GLU A 149 -18.11 4.97 9.28
C GLU A 149 -18.76 4.36 8.03
N GLU A 150 -18.00 4.23 6.94
CA GLU A 150 -18.48 3.61 5.69
C GLU A 150 -18.78 2.12 5.90
N ILE A 151 -17.94 1.41 6.67
CA ILE A 151 -18.19 0.01 7.03
C ILE A 151 -19.43 -0.10 7.91
N ALA A 152 -19.53 0.74 8.95
CA ALA A 152 -20.69 0.73 9.83
C ALA A 152 -22.00 1.00 9.08
N ALA A 153 -21.99 1.95 8.14
CA ALA A 153 -23.15 2.26 7.31
C ALA A 153 -23.55 1.07 6.43
N ALA A 154 -22.58 0.46 5.73
CA ALA A 154 -22.82 -0.70 4.88
C ALA A 154 -23.33 -1.92 5.69
N ASP A 155 -22.73 -2.18 6.86
CA ASP A 155 -23.16 -3.26 7.72
C ASP A 155 -24.57 -3.08 8.24
N ASN A 156 -24.93 -1.87 8.68
CA ASN A 156 -26.27 -1.54 9.15
C ASN A 156 -27.32 -1.69 8.03
N GLU A 157 -27.02 -1.23 6.82
CA GLU A 157 -27.90 -1.40 5.67
C GLU A 157 -28.19 -2.89 5.40
N VAL A 158 -27.14 -3.74 5.40
CA VAL A 158 -27.31 -5.18 5.19
C VAL A 158 -28.08 -5.81 6.35
N LEU A 159 -27.82 -5.43 7.61
CA LEU A 159 -28.53 -5.94 8.77
C LEU A 159 -30.02 -5.58 8.73
N GLU A 160 -30.38 -4.37 8.31
CA GLU A 160 -31.76 -3.95 8.12
C GLU A 160 -32.46 -4.78 7.02
N GLN A 161 -31.79 -5.01 5.90
CA GLN A 161 -32.31 -5.85 4.82
C GLN A 161 -32.53 -7.31 5.30
N LEU A 162 -31.57 -7.88 6.03
CA LEU A 162 -31.68 -9.23 6.58
C LEU A 162 -32.84 -9.35 7.59
N ALA A 163 -33.09 -8.32 8.39
CA ALA A 163 -34.20 -8.30 9.35
C ALA A 163 -35.59 -8.28 8.66
N GLN A 164 -35.68 -7.69 7.47
CA GLN A 164 -36.91 -7.62 6.69
C GLN A 164 -37.18 -8.88 5.84
N MET A 165 -36.20 -9.76 5.69
CA MET A 165 -36.37 -10.99 4.90
C MET A 165 -37.30 -11.98 5.58
N SER A 166 -38.15 -12.66 4.81
CA SER A 166 -39.04 -13.74 5.26
C SER A 166 -38.31 -14.94 5.86
N GLY A 167 -37.00 -15.01 5.74
CA GLY A 167 -36.13 -16.08 6.24
C GLY A 167 -35.23 -15.65 7.40
N ALA A 168 -35.54 -14.57 8.12
CA ALA A 168 -34.69 -14.03 9.21
C ALA A 168 -34.36 -15.06 10.32
N THR A 169 -35.16 -16.12 10.44
CA THR A 169 -34.93 -17.26 11.37
C THR A 169 -33.96 -18.31 10.82
N ASN A 170 -33.55 -18.23 9.54
CA ASN A 170 -32.61 -19.17 8.94
C ASN A 170 -31.24 -19.10 9.67
N PRO A 171 -30.63 -20.22 10.06
CA PRO A 171 -29.32 -20.26 10.72
C PRO A 171 -28.22 -19.56 9.95
N GLU A 172 -28.20 -19.66 8.63
CA GLU A 172 -27.21 -18.99 7.78
C GLU A 172 -27.37 -17.47 7.83
N VAL A 173 -28.60 -16.96 7.75
CA VAL A 173 -28.89 -15.52 7.87
C VAL A 173 -28.46 -15.00 9.24
N ARG A 174 -28.76 -15.74 10.32
CA ARG A 174 -28.32 -15.38 11.68
C ARG A 174 -26.80 -15.35 11.81
N LYS A 175 -26.10 -16.29 11.16
CA LYS A 175 -24.63 -16.34 11.18
C LYS A 175 -24.05 -15.10 10.50
N VAL A 176 -24.57 -14.72 9.34
CA VAL A 176 -24.13 -13.49 8.64
C VAL A 176 -24.41 -12.25 9.50
N ALA A 177 -25.62 -12.12 10.03
CA ALA A 177 -25.98 -11.01 10.90
C ALA A 177 -25.08 -10.91 12.14
N LYS A 178 -24.73 -12.06 12.77
CA LYS A 178 -23.78 -12.09 13.88
C LYS A 178 -22.40 -11.58 13.49
N VAL A 179 -21.88 -12.00 12.35
CA VAL A 179 -20.55 -11.56 11.86
C VAL A 179 -20.53 -10.04 11.58
N LEU A 180 -21.56 -9.51 10.92
CA LEU A 180 -21.67 -8.08 10.66
C LEU A 180 -21.76 -7.27 11.95
N SER A 181 -22.59 -7.70 12.90
CA SER A 181 -22.71 -7.05 14.22
C SER A 181 -21.39 -7.08 15.01
N GLN A 182 -20.65 -8.20 14.95
CA GLN A 182 -19.34 -8.31 15.60
C GLN A 182 -18.31 -7.39 14.93
N ARG A 183 -18.33 -7.28 13.59
CA ARG A 183 -17.46 -6.36 12.85
C ARG A 183 -17.73 -4.91 13.23
N THR A 184 -19.00 -4.49 13.22
CA THR A 184 -19.40 -3.14 13.64
C THR A 184 -18.97 -2.85 15.09
N ALA A 185 -19.17 -3.80 16.01
CA ALA A 185 -18.75 -3.65 17.41
C ALA A 185 -17.22 -3.55 17.59
N LEU A 186 -16.42 -4.03 16.63
CA LEU A 186 -14.96 -3.95 16.65
C LEU A 186 -14.43 -2.58 16.17
N LEU A 187 -15.21 -1.83 15.38
CA LEU A 187 -14.78 -0.58 14.77
C LEU A 187 -14.24 0.46 15.77
N PRO A 188 -14.84 0.67 16.97
CA PRO A 188 -14.26 1.62 17.93
C PRO A 188 -12.86 1.23 18.42
N MET A 189 -12.55 -0.07 18.51
CA MET A 189 -11.19 -0.53 18.82
C MET A 189 -10.23 -0.26 17.66
N VAL A 190 -10.70 -0.42 16.42
CA VAL A 190 -9.94 -0.09 15.20
C VAL A 190 -9.60 1.41 15.16
N GLU A 191 -10.58 2.28 15.43
CA GLU A 191 -10.37 3.72 15.52
C GLU A 191 -9.34 4.07 16.58
N ARG A 192 -9.47 3.47 17.77
CA ARG A 192 -8.51 3.67 18.86
C ARG A 192 -7.11 3.18 18.51
N PHE A 193 -7.00 2.07 17.79
CA PHE A 193 -5.74 1.53 17.32
C PHE A 193 -5.08 2.47 16.30
N ILE A 194 -5.84 2.97 15.32
CA ILE A 194 -5.36 3.94 14.33
C ILE A 194 -4.89 5.23 15.04
N GLN A 195 -5.71 5.77 15.96
CA GLN A 195 -5.38 6.97 16.72
C GLN A 195 -4.07 6.79 17.52
N ARG A 196 -3.93 5.69 18.28
CA ARG A 196 -2.71 5.41 19.07
C ARG A 196 -1.46 5.31 18.21
N ARG A 197 -1.58 4.75 17.02
CA ARG A 197 -0.47 4.67 16.05
C ARG A 197 -0.08 6.06 15.54
N GLN A 198 -1.05 6.90 15.21
CA GLN A 198 -0.81 8.29 14.81
C GLN A 198 -0.15 9.10 15.94
N GLU A 199 -0.64 8.96 17.17
CA GLU A 199 -0.05 9.61 18.34
C GLU A 199 1.40 9.18 18.60
N SER A 200 1.75 7.94 18.29
CA SER A 200 3.13 7.43 18.44
C SER A 200 4.07 7.83 17.29
N GLY A 201 3.56 8.46 16.23
CA GLY A 201 4.34 8.79 15.03
C GLY A 201 4.85 7.57 14.27
N GLN A 202 4.30 6.38 14.52
CA GLN A 202 4.72 5.13 13.90
C GLN A 202 3.72 4.71 12.83
N LEU A 203 4.19 4.51 11.61
CA LEU A 203 3.39 4.01 10.49
C LEU A 203 3.81 2.59 10.14
N SER A 204 2.86 1.71 9.82
CA SER A 204 3.19 0.42 9.18
C SER A 204 3.64 0.64 7.73
N PHE A 205 4.15 -0.43 7.10
CA PHE A 205 4.45 -0.37 5.67
C PHE A 205 3.19 -0.14 4.83
N ASP A 206 2.06 -0.73 5.21
CA ASP A 206 0.78 -0.57 4.51
C ASP A 206 0.24 0.86 4.69
N ASP A 207 0.41 1.47 5.87
CA ASP A 207 0.07 2.88 6.08
C ASP A 207 0.87 3.83 5.21
N GLN A 208 2.17 3.57 5.02
CA GLN A 208 3.00 4.39 4.17
C GLN A 208 2.48 4.41 2.73
N MET A 209 2.03 3.25 2.22
CA MET A 209 1.43 3.15 0.89
C MET A 209 0.12 3.91 0.79
N SER A 210 -0.79 3.69 1.74
CA SER A 210 -2.09 4.36 1.79
C SER A 210 -1.94 5.87 1.91
N LEU A 211 -1.10 6.30 2.85
CA LEU A 211 -0.85 7.73 3.07
C LEU A 211 -0.18 8.40 1.87
N ALA A 212 0.76 7.73 1.18
CA ALA A 212 1.37 8.25 -0.03
C ALA A 212 0.34 8.39 -1.17
N ALA A 213 -0.62 7.46 -1.27
CA ALA A 213 -1.73 7.54 -2.22
C ALA A 213 -2.65 8.72 -1.90
N ASP A 214 -3.10 8.86 -0.64
CA ASP A 214 -3.98 9.95 -0.18
C ASP A 214 -3.35 11.32 -0.42
N ILE A 215 -2.07 11.45 -0.10
CA ILE A 215 -1.29 12.65 -0.31
C ILE A 215 -1.23 13.03 -1.79
N SER A 216 -0.99 12.05 -2.65
CA SER A 216 -0.91 12.26 -4.10
C SER A 216 -2.25 12.70 -4.70
N VAL A 217 -3.37 12.30 -4.11
CA VAL A 217 -4.72 12.73 -4.50
C VAL A 217 -5.03 14.12 -3.93
N LYS A 218 -4.72 14.35 -2.64
CA LYS A 218 -5.04 15.60 -1.95
C LYS A 218 -4.22 16.80 -2.43
N PHE A 219 -2.97 16.57 -2.86
CA PHE A 219 -2.04 17.60 -3.28
C PHE A 219 -1.58 17.37 -4.72
N SER A 220 -2.29 17.95 -5.67
CA SER A 220 -2.04 17.78 -7.12
C SER A 220 -0.64 18.20 -7.55
N ASP A 221 -0.03 19.18 -6.86
CA ASP A 221 1.34 19.66 -7.13
C ASP A 221 2.40 18.57 -6.89
N ILE A 222 2.20 17.65 -5.98
CA ILE A 222 3.09 16.50 -5.78
C ILE A 222 3.08 15.62 -7.04
N GLY A 223 1.90 15.34 -7.57
CA GLY A 223 1.77 14.61 -8.83
C GLY A 223 2.40 15.34 -10.02
N GLU A 224 2.37 16.67 -10.04
CA GLU A 224 3.05 17.47 -11.06
C GLU A 224 4.58 17.39 -10.94
N ILE A 225 5.11 17.48 -9.72
CA ILE A 225 6.55 17.34 -9.44
C ILE A 225 7.05 15.96 -9.90
N GLU A 226 6.36 14.89 -9.51
CA GLU A 226 6.76 13.54 -9.90
C GLU A 226 6.61 13.28 -11.41
N ARG A 227 5.59 13.83 -12.07
CA ARG A 227 5.47 13.79 -13.54
C ARG A 227 6.56 14.60 -14.27
N ALA A 228 7.00 15.71 -13.70
CA ALA A 228 8.13 16.46 -14.23
C ALA A 228 9.45 15.69 -14.09
N LYS A 229 9.59 14.90 -13.01
CA LYS A 229 10.77 14.08 -12.73
C LYS A 229 10.80 12.80 -13.58
N TYR A 230 9.65 12.13 -13.72
CA TYR A 230 9.54 10.85 -14.42
C TYR A 230 8.52 10.92 -15.56
N SER A 231 9.02 10.95 -16.80
CA SER A 231 8.18 10.90 -18.01
C SER A 231 7.67 9.50 -18.34
N VAL A 232 8.32 8.46 -17.80
CA VAL A 232 7.97 7.05 -18.01
C VAL A 232 7.99 6.32 -16.68
N VAL A 233 6.89 5.62 -16.38
CA VAL A 233 6.79 4.73 -15.22
C VAL A 233 6.50 3.31 -15.70
N LEU A 234 7.27 2.35 -15.23
CA LEU A 234 7.12 0.93 -15.50
C LEU A 234 6.78 0.20 -14.20
N LEU A 235 5.68 -0.53 -14.19
CA LEU A 235 5.17 -1.24 -13.03
C LEU A 235 5.34 -2.76 -13.26
N ASP A 236 5.93 -3.48 -12.30
CA ASP A 236 6.09 -4.93 -12.29
C ASP A 236 5.18 -5.51 -11.20
N GLU A 237 4.20 -6.32 -11.64
CA GLU A 237 3.14 -6.99 -10.84
C GLU A 237 2.09 -6.09 -10.21
#